data_88f9e239d115e7032a8559db4aa1734a
#
_entry.id   88f9e239d115e7032a8559db4aa1734a
#
_cell.length_a   1.000
_cell.length_b   1.000
_cell.length_c   1.000
_cell.angle_alpha   90.00
_cell.angle_beta   90.00
_cell.angle_gamma   90.00
#
_symmetry.space_group_name_H-M   'P 1'
#
loop_
_entity.id
_entity.type
_entity.pdbx_description
1 polymer ?
#
loop_
_entity_poly.entity_id
_entity_poly.type
_entity_poly.pdbx_seq_one_letter_code
_entity_poly.pdbx_strand_id
1 'polypeptide(L)'
;MVELEKPPVLAARGGCWFRGGELEVHLGVGEDFSPIRKAHPGILVNDLASFADHLQVQGVPVTWDDDFPGFLRFYSEDPFGNRLEFLQPK
;
A
#
# COMPACT_ATOMS: atom_id res chain seq x y z
N MET A 1 -2.63 -8.36 5.83
CA MET A 1 -2.80 -9.07 4.53
C MET A 1 -2.10 -10.42 4.58
N VAL A 2 -2.63 -11.36 3.85
CA VAL A 2 -2.07 -12.71 3.74
C VAL A 2 -1.46 -12.86 2.35
N GLU A 3 -0.27 -13.44 2.28
CA GLU A 3 0.34 -13.77 0.99
C GLU A 3 -0.37 -14.97 0.36
N LEU A 4 -0.70 -14.85 -0.93
CA LEU A 4 -1.38 -15.89 -1.69
C LEU A 4 -0.40 -16.71 -2.51
N GLU A 5 -0.71 -18.01 -2.67
CA GLU A 5 0.00 -18.85 -3.60
C GLU A 5 -0.38 -18.48 -5.03
N LYS A 6 0.63 -18.29 -5.89
CA LYS A 6 0.43 -17.94 -7.30
C LYS A 6 0.31 -19.20 -8.16
N PRO A 7 -0.49 -19.16 -9.25
CA PRO A 7 -0.45 -20.22 -10.24
C PRO A 7 0.99 -20.46 -10.75
N PRO A 8 1.39 -21.71 -11.03
CA PRO A 8 2.79 -22.02 -11.38
C PRO A 8 3.36 -21.19 -12.54
N VAL A 9 2.56 -20.92 -13.57
CA VAL A 9 2.99 -20.12 -14.72
C VAL A 9 3.33 -18.69 -14.30
N LEU A 10 2.54 -18.11 -13.38
CA LEU A 10 2.75 -16.76 -12.90
C LEU A 10 3.82 -16.71 -11.80
N ALA A 11 3.96 -17.77 -11.00
CA ALA A 11 5.02 -17.86 -10.00
C ALA A 11 6.41 -17.79 -10.64
N ALA A 12 6.57 -18.36 -11.83
CA ALA A 12 7.84 -18.32 -12.57
C ALA A 12 8.26 -16.92 -13.02
N ARG A 13 7.32 -15.94 -13.05
CA ARG A 13 7.60 -14.55 -13.41
C ARG A 13 8.10 -13.71 -12.25
N GLY A 14 8.12 -14.25 -11.04
CA GLY A 14 8.45 -13.51 -9.81
C GLY A 14 7.29 -12.65 -9.30
N GLY A 15 7.55 -11.86 -8.27
CA GLY A 15 6.53 -11.06 -7.59
C GLY A 15 5.71 -11.88 -6.61
N CYS A 16 4.74 -11.23 -5.99
CA CYS A 16 3.89 -11.87 -4.99
C CYS A 16 2.50 -11.24 -4.94
N TRP A 17 1.55 -12.00 -4.44
CA TRP A 17 0.16 -11.58 -4.30
C TRP A 17 -0.26 -11.62 -2.83
N PHE A 18 -1.05 -10.63 -2.43
CA PHE A 18 -1.57 -10.53 -1.06
C PHE A 18 -3.07 -10.30 -1.08
N ARG A 19 -3.75 -10.77 -0.04
CA ARG A 19 -5.18 -10.53 0.17
C ARG A 19 -5.43 -10.00 1.58
N GLY A 20 -6.30 -8.97 1.66
CA GLY A 20 -6.82 -8.44 2.91
C GLY A 20 -8.30 -8.08 2.71
N GLY A 21 -9.22 -8.84 3.36
CA GLY A 21 -10.64 -8.67 3.12
C GLY A 21 -11.00 -8.95 1.66
N GLU A 22 -11.62 -7.98 0.99
CA GLU A 22 -11.98 -8.06 -0.43
C GLU A 22 -10.87 -7.52 -1.35
N LEU A 23 -9.80 -6.97 -0.78
CA LEU A 23 -8.70 -6.41 -1.54
C LEU A 23 -7.67 -7.48 -1.86
N GLU A 24 -7.30 -7.59 -3.12
CA GLU A 24 -6.19 -8.43 -3.59
C GLU A 24 -5.18 -7.53 -4.29
N VAL A 25 -3.91 -7.65 -3.89
CA VAL A 25 -2.82 -6.84 -4.42
C VAL A 25 -1.79 -7.75 -5.06
N HIS A 26 -1.45 -7.47 -6.32
CA HIS A 26 -0.42 -8.18 -7.06
C HIS A 26 0.79 -7.26 -7.23
N LEU A 27 1.95 -7.74 -6.82
CA LEU A 27 3.24 -7.05 -7.00
C LEU A 27 4.04 -7.79 -8.07
N GLY A 28 4.47 -7.04 -9.08
CA GLY A 28 5.29 -7.57 -10.16
C GLY A 28 6.76 -7.22 -9.98
N VAL A 29 7.61 -7.89 -10.74
CA VAL A 29 9.06 -7.60 -10.81
C VAL A 29 9.33 -6.76 -12.04
N GLY A 30 10.03 -5.63 -11.87
CA GLY A 30 10.48 -4.78 -12.97
C GLY A 30 12.00 -4.69 -12.97
N GLU A 31 12.64 -4.91 -14.15
CA GLU A 31 14.10 -4.86 -14.25
C GLU A 31 14.64 -3.43 -14.15
N ASP A 32 14.00 -2.49 -14.85
CA ASP A 32 14.35 -1.06 -14.82
C ASP A 32 13.35 -0.29 -13.96
N PHE A 33 13.19 -0.72 -12.72
CA PHE A 33 12.19 -0.16 -11.84
C PHE A 33 12.52 1.27 -11.42
N SER A 34 11.55 2.17 -11.60
CA SER A 34 11.57 3.52 -11.06
C SER A 34 10.21 3.83 -10.43
N PRO A 35 10.15 4.16 -9.15
CA PRO A 35 8.86 4.40 -8.49
C PRO A 35 8.16 5.62 -9.08
N ILE A 36 6.84 5.48 -9.35
CA ILE A 36 5.98 6.57 -9.81
C ILE A 36 5.25 7.13 -8.60
N ARG A 37 5.49 8.41 -8.30
CA ARG A 37 4.96 9.03 -7.07
C ARG A 37 3.51 9.48 -7.22
N LYS A 38 3.12 9.97 -8.38
CA LYS A 38 1.77 10.51 -8.62
C LYS A 38 0.74 9.44 -8.92
N ALA A 39 1.14 8.37 -9.61
CA ALA A 39 0.28 7.22 -9.83
C ALA A 39 0.48 6.24 -8.68
N HIS A 40 -0.43 6.27 -7.71
CA HIS A 40 -0.32 5.46 -6.50
C HIS A 40 -1.69 4.94 -6.08
N PRO A 41 -1.76 3.78 -5.40
CA PRO A 41 -3.03 3.28 -4.90
C PRO A 41 -3.53 4.10 -3.71
N GLY A 42 -4.85 4.28 -3.63
CA GLY A 42 -5.53 4.80 -2.45
C GLY A 42 -6.30 3.66 -1.80
N ILE A 43 -6.05 3.40 -0.53
CA ILE A 43 -6.61 2.26 0.21
C ILE A 43 -7.45 2.77 1.37
N LEU A 44 -8.72 2.35 1.43
CA LEU A 44 -9.61 2.67 2.54
C LEU A 44 -9.25 1.83 3.77
N VAL A 45 -9.21 2.49 4.91
CA VAL A 45 -8.91 1.87 6.21
C VAL A 45 -9.94 2.31 7.23
N ASN A 46 -10.46 1.40 8.03
CA ASN A 46 -11.54 1.69 8.99
C ASN A 46 -11.08 2.52 10.18
N ASP A 47 -9.87 2.31 10.68
CA ASP A 47 -9.30 3.06 11.81
C ASP A 47 -7.91 3.56 11.41
N LEU A 48 -7.89 4.69 10.74
CA LEU A 48 -6.68 5.21 10.14
C LEU A 48 -5.65 5.64 11.18
N ALA A 49 -6.08 6.21 12.30
CA ALA A 49 -5.17 6.64 13.36
C ALA A 49 -4.41 5.46 13.97
N SER A 50 -5.11 4.37 14.29
CA SER A 50 -4.48 3.16 14.80
C SER A 50 -3.53 2.53 13.78
N PHE A 51 -3.90 2.56 12.50
CA PHE A 51 -3.05 2.04 11.43
C PHE A 51 -1.77 2.87 11.28
N ALA A 52 -1.88 4.19 11.37
CA ALA A 52 -0.71 5.07 11.34
C ALA A 52 0.25 4.77 12.50
N ASP A 53 -0.27 4.60 13.70
CA ASP A 53 0.53 4.24 14.87
C ASP A 53 1.23 2.89 14.68
N HIS A 54 0.53 1.91 14.14
CA HIS A 54 1.09 0.60 13.83
C HIS A 54 2.27 0.71 12.84
N LEU A 55 2.11 1.49 11.79
CA LEU A 55 3.18 1.70 10.81
C LEU A 55 4.37 2.41 11.41
N GLN A 56 4.15 3.44 12.24
CA GLN A 56 5.23 4.17 12.90
C GLN A 56 6.04 3.30 13.84
N VAL A 57 5.39 2.41 14.58
CA VAL A 57 6.07 1.43 15.45
C VAL A 57 6.97 0.50 14.62
N GLN A 58 6.57 0.19 13.39
CA GLN A 58 7.35 -0.64 12.46
C GLN A 58 8.46 0.14 11.74
N GLY A 59 8.58 1.44 11.98
CA GLY A 59 9.54 2.29 11.28
C GLY A 59 9.13 2.68 9.86
N VAL A 60 7.85 2.55 9.52
CA VAL A 60 7.32 2.90 8.21
C VAL A 60 6.94 4.38 8.18
N PRO A 61 7.27 5.13 7.11
CA PRO A 61 6.95 6.56 7.04
C PRO A 61 5.44 6.81 7.05
N VAL A 62 5.02 7.84 7.79
CA VAL A 62 3.62 8.33 7.81
C VAL A 62 3.65 9.84 7.65
N THR A 63 3.04 10.34 6.57
CA THR A 63 2.94 11.78 6.29
C THR A 63 1.48 12.16 6.13
N TRP A 64 0.93 12.81 7.15
CA TRP A 64 -0.46 13.27 7.12
C TRP A 64 -0.66 14.42 6.14
N ASP A 65 -1.83 14.46 5.49
CA ASP A 65 -2.19 15.45 4.50
C ASP A 65 -3.65 15.87 4.69
N ASP A 66 -3.90 17.18 4.73
CA ASP A 66 -5.22 17.77 4.97
C ASP A 66 -5.92 18.26 3.70
N ASP A 67 -5.33 18.05 2.53
CA ASP A 67 -5.79 18.67 1.30
C ASP A 67 -6.93 17.92 0.60
N PHE A 68 -7.42 16.82 1.17
CA PHE A 68 -8.54 16.06 0.61
C PHE A 68 -9.81 16.29 1.45
N PRO A 69 -10.73 17.19 1.00
CA PRO A 69 -11.96 17.46 1.75
C PRO A 69 -12.79 16.19 1.95
N GLY A 70 -13.29 16.01 3.17
CA GLY A 70 -14.15 14.88 3.53
C GLY A 70 -13.39 13.60 3.91
N PHE A 71 -12.06 13.62 3.87
CA PHE A 71 -11.24 12.46 4.21
C PHE A 71 -10.12 12.81 5.19
N LEU A 72 -9.83 11.88 6.09
CA LEU A 72 -8.55 11.79 6.75
C LEU A 72 -7.66 10.95 5.83
N ARG A 73 -6.42 11.38 5.62
CA ARG A 73 -5.47 10.57 4.86
C ARG A 73 -4.03 10.79 5.27
N PHE A 74 -3.20 9.79 5.01
CA PHE A 74 -1.76 9.96 5.05
C PHE A 74 -1.12 9.23 3.88
N TYR A 75 0.08 9.66 3.54
CA TYR A 75 0.94 8.98 2.58
C TYR A 75 1.97 8.16 3.31
N SER A 76 2.34 7.05 2.71
CA SER A 76 3.41 6.19 3.15
C SER A 76 4.23 5.73 1.95
N GLU A 77 5.22 4.92 2.18
CA GLU A 77 6.05 4.35 1.13
C GLU A 77 6.35 2.89 1.46
N ASP A 78 6.46 2.06 0.40
CA ASP A 78 7.00 0.73 0.56
C ASP A 78 8.54 0.77 0.57
N PRO A 79 9.23 -0.37 0.82
CA PRO A 79 10.70 -0.38 0.86
C PRO A 79 11.38 -0.01 -0.47
N PHE A 80 10.64 0.02 -1.57
CA PHE A 80 11.16 0.34 -2.90
C PHE A 80 10.87 1.77 -3.32
N GLY A 81 10.25 2.58 -2.46
CA GLY A 81 9.91 3.97 -2.73
C GLY A 81 8.58 4.17 -3.43
N ASN A 82 7.77 3.14 -3.60
CA ASN A 82 6.41 3.31 -4.12
C ASN A 82 5.55 4.05 -3.11
N ARG A 83 4.82 5.07 -3.58
CA ARG A 83 3.90 5.81 -2.72
C ARG A 83 2.63 5.01 -2.49
N LEU A 84 2.15 5.05 -1.25
CA LEU A 84 0.87 4.49 -0.84
C LEU A 84 0.06 5.60 -0.17
N GLU A 85 -1.25 5.61 -0.41
CA GLU A 85 -2.17 6.53 0.25
C GLU A 85 -3.19 5.72 1.03
N PHE A 86 -3.40 6.09 2.30
CA PHE A 86 -4.40 5.45 3.16
C PHE A 86 -5.42 6.50 3.58
N LEU A 87 -6.71 6.17 3.44
CA LEU A 87 -7.81 7.11 3.62
C LEU A 87 -8.90 6.55 4.52
N GLN A 88 -9.55 7.47 5.21
CA GLN A 88 -10.77 7.20 5.99
C GLN A 88 -11.73 8.35 5.79
N PRO A 89 -13.01 8.11 5.43
CA PRO A 89 -14.02 9.16 5.37
C PRO A 89 -14.19 9.82 6.74
N LYS A 90 -14.33 11.12 6.74
CA LYS A 90 -14.64 11.87 7.97
C LYS A 90 -16.08 11.66 8.41
#